data_45bfa5eb6ea868e9eb13e19c50640723
#
_entry.id   45bfa5eb6ea868e9eb13e19c50640723
#
_cell.length_a   1.000
_cell.length_b   1.000
_cell.length_c   1.000
_cell.angle_alpha   90.00
_cell.angle_beta   90.00
_cell.angle_gamma   90.00
#
_symmetry.space_group_name_H-M   'P 1'
#
loop_
_entity.id
_entity.type
_entity.pdbx_description
1 polymer ?
#
loop_
_entity_poly.entity_id
_entity_poly.type
_entity_poly.pdbx_seq_one_letter_code
_entity_poly.pdbx_strand_id
1 'polypeptide(L)'
;SGAAEAAAAPLAMQPKRWKSAVFEVPLDLDHGSEFAPGEFRVQTFNKISPVGLSRFPQENYAISGDNMADQQPHAILLRSHKLQVDEVPVSVRAIARCGAGTNNVPVAEMTEAGIPVFNTPGANANAVKELVLAGLLLASRDVVGGIGHMKKLGAEGLARERVEKDKALFGGREIAGKTLGVIGLGHIGSSTARDAEMLGMDVCG
;
A
#
# COMPACT_ATOMS: atom_id res chain seq x y z
N SER A 1 -3.94 60.77 -13.76
CA SER A 1 -3.32 60.04 -12.63
C SER A 1 -3.68 58.56 -12.78
N GLY A 2 -2.81 57.83 -13.42
CA GLY A 2 -2.92 56.36 -13.58
C GLY A 2 -1.83 55.72 -12.74
N ALA A 3 -2.20 55.00 -11.73
CA ALA A 3 -1.30 54.11 -11.00
C ALA A 3 -1.30 52.76 -11.71
N ALA A 4 -0.17 52.41 -12.34
CA ALA A 4 0.07 51.07 -12.89
C ALA A 4 0.44 50.12 -11.74
N GLU A 5 -0.41 49.17 -11.51
CA GLU A 5 -0.21 48.06 -10.59
C GLU A 5 0.86 47.13 -11.17
N ALA A 6 2.05 47.15 -10.58
CA ALA A 6 3.13 46.25 -10.98
C ALA A 6 2.82 44.85 -10.49
N ALA A 7 2.49 43.94 -11.42
CA ALA A 7 2.36 42.54 -11.16
C ALA A 7 3.71 41.99 -10.68
N ALA A 8 3.75 41.50 -9.46
CA ALA A 8 4.91 40.83 -8.89
C ALA A 8 5.16 39.49 -9.67
N ALA A 9 6.35 39.40 -10.24
CA ALA A 9 6.81 38.16 -10.88
C ALA A 9 6.84 37.01 -9.85
N PRO A 10 6.48 35.77 -10.24
CA PRO A 10 6.53 34.64 -9.33
C PRO A 10 7.98 34.43 -8.87
N LEU A 11 8.16 34.35 -7.53
CA LEU A 11 9.44 33.96 -6.94
C LEU A 11 9.86 32.63 -7.53
N ALA A 12 10.90 32.65 -8.37
CA ALA A 12 11.59 31.43 -8.79
C ALA A 12 12.15 30.77 -7.50
N MET A 13 11.54 29.65 -7.09
CA MET A 13 12.09 28.81 -6.04
C MET A 13 13.45 28.30 -6.51
N GLN A 14 14.51 28.86 -5.97
CA GLN A 14 15.83 28.29 -6.16
C GLN A 14 15.85 26.92 -5.45
N PRO A 15 16.30 25.86 -6.12
CA PRO A 15 16.40 24.55 -5.48
C PRO A 15 17.38 24.65 -4.30
N LYS A 16 16.86 24.39 -3.09
CA LYS A 16 17.71 24.29 -1.90
C LYS A 16 18.67 23.12 -2.12
N ARG A 17 19.96 23.42 -2.23
CA ARG A 17 21.00 22.39 -2.29
C ARG A 17 20.88 21.49 -1.04
N TRP A 18 20.70 20.21 -1.25
CA TRP A 18 20.83 19.19 -0.20
C TRP A 18 22.21 19.31 0.44
N LYS A 19 22.23 19.61 1.74
CA LYS A 19 23.49 19.80 2.50
C LYS A 19 24.02 18.50 3.12
N SER A 20 23.48 17.33 2.80
CA SER A 20 24.08 16.07 3.24
C SER A 20 24.96 15.51 2.13
N ALA A 21 26.15 15.10 2.47
CA ALA A 21 27.17 14.54 1.56
C ALA A 21 26.71 13.28 0.78
N VAL A 22 25.49 12.81 1.04
CA VAL A 22 24.90 11.62 0.42
C VAL A 22 24.29 11.90 -0.95
N PHE A 23 23.98 13.17 -1.28
CA PHE A 23 23.27 13.53 -2.51
C PHE A 23 24.00 14.53 -3.40
N GLU A 24 25.31 14.57 -3.40
CA GLU A 24 26.03 15.17 -4.50
C GLU A 24 25.96 14.24 -5.72
N VAL A 25 24.80 14.17 -6.34
CA VAL A 25 24.66 13.54 -7.65
C VAL A 25 25.12 14.57 -8.67
N PRO A 26 26.22 14.37 -9.41
CA PRO A 26 26.39 15.05 -10.66
C PRO A 26 25.20 14.66 -11.53
N LEU A 27 24.33 15.63 -11.88
CA LEU A 27 23.35 15.48 -12.93
C LEU A 27 24.09 15.43 -14.27
N ASP A 28 24.92 14.45 -14.45
CA ASP A 28 25.40 14.08 -15.78
C ASP A 28 24.30 13.20 -16.37
N LEU A 29 23.33 13.87 -16.97
CA LEU A 29 22.32 13.27 -17.83
C LEU A 29 22.96 12.96 -19.18
N ASP A 30 24.07 12.23 -19.17
CA ASP A 30 24.56 11.60 -20.38
C ASP A 30 23.61 10.44 -20.72
N HIS A 31 22.63 10.77 -21.55
CA HIS A 31 21.66 9.83 -22.10
C HIS A 31 22.29 8.81 -23.08
N GLY A 32 23.59 8.69 -23.09
CA GLY A 32 24.36 7.86 -24.02
C GLY A 32 24.94 6.59 -23.48
N SER A 33 24.83 6.28 -22.17
CA SER A 33 25.30 4.99 -21.67
C SER A 33 24.28 3.89 -21.98
N GLU A 34 24.53 3.12 -23.04
CA GLU A 34 23.93 1.81 -23.21
C GLU A 34 24.28 0.96 -21.98
N PHE A 35 23.29 0.72 -21.09
CA PHE A 35 23.47 -0.17 -19.97
C PHE A 35 23.70 -1.59 -20.50
N ALA A 36 24.75 -2.24 -20.02
CA ALA A 36 24.99 -3.63 -20.37
C ALA A 36 23.83 -4.54 -19.89
N PRO A 37 23.48 -5.60 -20.62
CA PRO A 37 22.46 -6.57 -20.19
C PRO A 37 22.73 -7.08 -18.77
N GLY A 38 21.72 -7.07 -17.90
CA GLY A 38 21.83 -7.51 -16.50
C GLY A 38 22.27 -6.43 -15.52
N GLU A 39 22.34 -5.17 -15.90
CA GLU A 39 22.95 -4.11 -15.09
C GLU A 39 21.97 -3.32 -14.22
N PHE A 40 20.65 -3.45 -14.41
CA PHE A 40 19.68 -2.76 -13.57
C PHE A 40 19.49 -3.48 -12.23
N ARG A 41 19.94 -2.87 -11.14
CA ARG A 41 19.83 -3.43 -9.80
C ARG A 41 18.62 -2.86 -9.08
N VAL A 42 17.74 -3.76 -8.61
CA VAL A 42 16.53 -3.41 -7.86
C VAL A 42 16.63 -3.99 -6.45
N GLN A 43 16.70 -3.13 -5.47
CA GLN A 43 16.62 -3.52 -4.06
C GLN A 43 15.17 -3.66 -3.63
N THR A 44 14.85 -4.75 -2.95
CA THR A 44 13.50 -4.97 -2.40
C THR A 44 13.53 -4.92 -0.89
N PHE A 45 12.57 -4.23 -0.29
CA PHE A 45 12.31 -4.27 1.15
C PHE A 45 11.00 -4.99 1.43
N ASN A 46 10.99 -5.82 2.46
CA ASN A 46 9.90 -6.73 2.82
C ASN A 46 9.67 -7.85 1.78
N LYS A 47 8.63 -8.64 2.02
CA LYS A 47 8.23 -9.67 1.06
C LYS A 47 7.45 -9.06 -0.08
N ILE A 48 8.08 -8.90 -1.22
CA ILE A 48 7.42 -8.61 -2.49
C ILE A 48 7.04 -9.95 -3.14
N SER A 49 5.88 -10.00 -3.78
CA SER A 49 5.38 -11.23 -4.42
C SER A 49 6.36 -11.75 -5.49
N PRO A 50 6.78 -13.02 -5.42
CA PRO A 50 7.64 -13.62 -6.45
C PRO A 50 7.04 -13.53 -7.86
N VAL A 51 5.70 -13.60 -7.97
CA VAL A 51 4.99 -13.42 -9.25
C VAL A 51 5.19 -12.01 -9.80
N GLY A 52 5.24 -11.00 -8.92
CA GLY A 52 5.57 -9.63 -9.33
C GLY A 52 7.03 -9.50 -9.75
N LEU A 53 7.94 -10.07 -8.97
CA LEU A 53 9.37 -10.01 -9.25
C LEU A 53 9.77 -10.76 -10.51
N SER A 54 9.09 -11.86 -10.86
CA SER A 54 9.34 -12.60 -12.11
C SER A 54 8.97 -11.83 -13.38
N ARG A 55 8.33 -10.66 -13.26
CA ARG A 55 8.08 -9.76 -14.40
C ARG A 55 9.30 -8.96 -14.82
N PHE A 56 10.32 -8.89 -13.98
CA PHE A 56 11.61 -8.28 -14.36
C PHE A 56 12.44 -9.33 -15.11
N PRO A 57 12.76 -9.12 -16.40
CA PRO A 57 13.61 -10.04 -17.16
C PRO A 57 15.00 -10.16 -16.51
N GLN A 58 15.43 -11.38 -16.20
CA GLN A 58 16.69 -11.63 -15.49
C GLN A 58 17.93 -11.22 -16.30
N GLU A 59 17.81 -11.19 -17.62
CA GLU A 59 18.86 -10.71 -18.51
C GLU A 59 19.15 -9.21 -18.33
N ASN A 60 18.18 -8.42 -17.83
CA ASN A 60 18.30 -6.97 -17.69
C ASN A 60 18.30 -6.50 -16.23
N TYR A 61 17.79 -7.33 -15.32
CA TYR A 61 17.56 -6.92 -13.92
C TYR A 61 18.17 -7.90 -12.94
N ALA A 62 18.94 -7.37 -11.99
CA ALA A 62 19.35 -8.08 -10.79
C ALA A 62 18.48 -7.60 -9.62
N ILE A 63 17.73 -8.54 -9.01
CA ILE A 63 16.85 -8.25 -7.88
C ILE A 63 17.44 -8.88 -6.63
N SER A 64 17.54 -8.11 -5.57
CA SER A 64 18.00 -8.62 -4.29
C SER A 64 17.19 -8.10 -3.12
N GLY A 65 17.30 -8.78 -1.98
CA GLY A 65 16.60 -8.45 -0.74
C GLY A 65 17.26 -7.30 0.05
N ASP A 66 16.92 -7.25 1.34
CA ASP A 66 17.13 -6.13 2.25
C ASP A 66 18.59 -5.63 2.45
N ASN A 67 19.62 -6.27 1.91
CA ASN A 67 21.03 -5.96 2.18
C ASN A 67 21.84 -5.60 0.92
N MET A 68 21.34 -4.70 0.11
CA MET A 68 22.04 -4.26 -1.12
C MET A 68 22.74 -2.90 -1.05
N ALA A 69 22.84 -2.27 0.11
CA ALA A 69 23.49 -0.95 0.22
C ALA A 69 24.89 -0.92 -0.44
N ASP A 70 25.63 -2.01 -0.34
CA ASP A 70 26.97 -2.14 -0.93
C ASP A 70 26.96 -2.36 -2.45
N GLN A 71 25.81 -2.66 -3.06
CA GLN A 71 25.71 -2.96 -4.50
C GLN A 71 25.14 -1.82 -5.33
N GLN A 72 24.93 -0.65 -4.74
CA GLN A 72 24.41 0.55 -5.39
C GLN A 72 23.18 0.28 -6.28
N PRO A 73 22.00 0.02 -5.68
CA PRO A 73 20.78 -0.24 -6.44
C PRO A 73 20.37 1.00 -7.25
N HIS A 74 19.81 0.78 -8.43
CA HIS A 74 19.26 1.83 -9.28
C HIS A 74 17.79 2.13 -8.93
N ALA A 75 17.07 1.17 -8.35
CA ALA A 75 15.71 1.35 -7.89
C ALA A 75 15.44 0.62 -6.57
N ILE A 76 14.49 1.14 -5.81
CA ILE A 76 13.97 0.53 -4.58
C ILE A 76 12.52 0.13 -4.81
N LEU A 77 12.17 -1.10 -4.43
CA LEU A 77 10.82 -1.62 -4.43
C LEU A 77 10.46 -2.04 -3.01
N LEU A 78 9.43 -1.42 -2.42
CA LEU A 78 9.04 -1.66 -1.03
C LEU A 78 7.52 -1.76 -0.85
N ARG A 79 7.09 -2.30 0.28
CA ARG A 79 5.67 -2.36 0.65
C ARG A 79 5.38 -1.61 1.95
N SER A 80 5.79 -2.13 3.10
CA SER A 80 5.48 -1.58 4.43
C SER A 80 6.72 -1.10 5.19
N HIS A 81 7.92 -1.30 4.65
CA HIS A 81 9.14 -0.76 5.22
C HIS A 81 9.05 0.76 5.32
N LYS A 82 9.42 1.32 6.47
CA LYS A 82 9.52 2.76 6.65
C LYS A 82 10.90 3.20 6.18
N LEU A 83 10.97 3.60 4.92
CA LEU A 83 12.23 4.01 4.29
C LEU A 83 12.74 5.32 4.90
N GLN A 84 13.99 5.32 5.35
CA GLN A 84 14.68 6.51 5.81
C GLN A 84 15.52 7.11 4.68
N VAL A 85 15.82 8.40 4.77
CA VAL A 85 16.60 9.10 3.72
C VAL A 85 18.01 8.53 3.61
N ASP A 86 18.62 8.15 4.73
CA ASP A 86 19.97 7.56 4.82
C ASP A 86 20.04 6.11 4.30
N GLU A 87 18.89 5.45 4.15
CA GLU A 87 18.79 4.12 3.51
C GLU A 87 18.75 4.19 1.97
N VAL A 88 18.66 5.40 1.38
CA VAL A 88 18.56 5.59 -0.07
C VAL A 88 19.94 5.92 -0.65
N PRO A 89 20.63 4.97 -1.27
CA PRO A 89 21.94 5.22 -1.89
C PRO A 89 21.85 6.24 -3.03
N VAL A 90 22.95 6.95 -3.28
CA VAL A 90 23.05 7.97 -4.34
C VAL A 90 22.81 7.43 -5.75
N SER A 91 22.97 6.12 -5.94
CA SER A 91 22.71 5.42 -7.19
C SER A 91 21.22 5.27 -7.52
N VAL A 92 20.32 5.45 -6.54
CA VAL A 92 18.88 5.26 -6.73
C VAL A 92 18.32 6.35 -7.65
N ARG A 93 17.57 5.94 -8.65
CA ARG A 93 16.90 6.79 -9.64
C ARG A 93 15.38 6.75 -9.55
N ALA A 94 14.83 5.75 -8.87
CA ALA A 94 13.38 5.61 -8.69
C ALA A 94 13.05 4.77 -7.45
N ILE A 95 11.92 5.08 -6.82
CA ILE A 95 11.37 4.31 -5.71
C ILE A 95 9.94 3.92 -6.07
N ALA A 96 9.58 2.64 -5.89
CA ALA A 96 8.22 2.17 -6.11
C ALA A 96 7.66 1.49 -4.86
N ARG A 97 6.51 1.99 -4.41
CA ARG A 97 5.77 1.43 -3.28
C ARG A 97 4.65 0.52 -3.77
N CYS A 98 4.69 -0.76 -3.41
CA CYS A 98 3.64 -1.74 -3.71
C CYS A 98 2.40 -1.51 -2.83
N GLY A 99 1.59 -0.53 -3.18
CA GLY A 99 0.34 -0.15 -2.52
C GLY A 99 0.00 1.33 -2.71
N ALA A 100 -1.17 1.76 -2.20
CA ALA A 100 -1.70 3.10 -2.46
C ALA A 100 -1.06 4.20 -1.60
N GLY A 101 -0.89 3.97 -0.30
CA GLY A 101 -0.33 4.97 0.61
C GLY A 101 1.17 5.15 0.41
N THR A 102 1.71 6.33 0.68
CA THR A 102 3.14 6.67 0.57
C THR A 102 3.73 7.21 1.87
N ASN A 103 2.99 7.14 2.97
CA ASN A 103 3.37 7.66 4.27
C ASN A 103 4.61 7.00 4.91
N ASN A 104 5.05 5.90 4.34
CA ASN A 104 6.26 5.18 4.73
C ASN A 104 7.47 5.45 3.81
N VAL A 105 7.34 6.42 2.89
CA VAL A 105 8.42 6.87 1.99
C VAL A 105 8.61 8.37 2.21
N PRO A 106 9.85 8.88 2.34
CA PRO A 106 10.13 10.31 2.50
C PRO A 106 9.96 11.04 1.16
N VAL A 107 8.69 11.21 0.71
CA VAL A 107 8.37 11.71 -0.64
C VAL A 107 8.88 13.14 -0.87
N ALA A 108 8.81 14.01 0.16
CA ALA A 108 9.27 15.39 0.04
C ALA A 108 10.76 15.45 -0.25
N GLU A 109 11.54 14.70 0.51
CA GLU A 109 13.00 14.63 0.39
C GLU A 109 13.40 13.99 -0.94
N MET A 110 12.68 12.95 -1.38
CA MET A 110 12.94 12.33 -2.67
C MET A 110 12.61 13.27 -3.85
N THR A 111 11.56 14.07 -3.70
CA THR A 111 11.22 15.09 -4.70
C THR A 111 12.32 16.16 -4.81
N GLU A 112 12.86 16.62 -3.67
CA GLU A 112 13.98 17.58 -3.67
C GLU A 112 15.25 16.97 -4.29
N ALA A 113 15.45 15.66 -4.12
CA ALA A 113 16.57 14.92 -4.71
C ALA A 113 16.36 14.58 -6.20
N GLY A 114 15.18 14.88 -6.76
CA GLY A 114 14.83 14.52 -8.15
C GLY A 114 14.56 13.03 -8.35
N ILE A 115 14.26 12.28 -7.29
CA ILE A 115 13.96 10.85 -7.33
C ILE A 115 12.44 10.65 -7.37
N PRO A 116 11.85 10.18 -8.47
CA PRO A 116 10.41 9.91 -8.56
C PRO A 116 10.00 8.76 -7.63
N VAL A 117 8.87 8.96 -6.93
CA VAL A 117 8.24 7.94 -6.09
C VAL A 117 6.93 7.50 -6.72
N PHE A 118 6.84 6.24 -7.05
CA PHE A 118 5.66 5.60 -7.63
C PHE A 118 4.89 4.83 -6.58
N ASN A 119 3.56 4.77 -6.74
CA ASN A 119 2.68 3.94 -5.95
C ASN A 119 1.71 3.16 -6.85
N THR A 120 0.94 2.22 -6.26
CA THR A 120 -0.01 1.37 -6.99
C THR A 120 -1.41 1.52 -6.41
N PRO A 121 -2.09 2.67 -6.62
CA PRO A 121 -3.43 2.87 -6.10
C PRO A 121 -4.43 1.89 -6.73
N GLY A 122 -5.33 1.34 -5.92
CA GLY A 122 -6.36 0.41 -6.38
C GLY A 122 -5.92 -1.04 -6.57
N ALA A 123 -4.63 -1.35 -6.60
CA ALA A 123 -4.13 -2.71 -6.87
C ALA A 123 -4.66 -3.77 -5.89
N ASN A 124 -4.88 -3.41 -4.62
CA ASN A 124 -5.42 -4.31 -3.59
C ASN A 124 -6.87 -3.98 -3.21
N ALA A 125 -7.56 -3.12 -3.95
CA ALA A 125 -8.89 -2.63 -3.55
C ALA A 125 -9.91 -3.77 -3.41
N ASN A 126 -9.89 -4.74 -4.31
CA ASN A 126 -10.76 -5.90 -4.22
C ASN A 126 -10.51 -6.75 -2.97
N ALA A 127 -9.24 -7.02 -2.65
CA ALA A 127 -8.90 -7.80 -1.46
C ALA A 127 -9.34 -7.09 -0.16
N VAL A 128 -9.21 -5.76 -0.10
CA VAL A 128 -9.69 -4.96 1.04
C VAL A 128 -11.22 -4.99 1.12
N LYS A 129 -11.90 -4.84 -0.01
CA LYS A 129 -13.37 -4.95 -0.08
C LYS A 129 -13.87 -6.29 0.45
N GLU A 130 -13.26 -7.40 0.02
CA GLU A 130 -13.62 -8.74 0.49
C GLU A 130 -13.42 -8.88 2.02
N LEU A 131 -12.35 -8.30 2.56
CA LEU A 131 -12.12 -8.29 4.01
C LEU A 131 -13.18 -7.43 4.75
N VAL A 132 -13.62 -6.32 4.18
CA VAL A 132 -14.70 -5.49 4.73
C VAL A 132 -16.00 -6.29 4.78
N LEU A 133 -16.36 -6.99 3.69
CA LEU A 133 -17.56 -7.84 3.64
C LEU A 133 -17.50 -8.96 4.67
N ALA A 134 -16.35 -9.62 4.80
CA ALA A 134 -16.13 -10.61 5.84
C ALA A 134 -16.33 -10.00 7.24
N GLY A 135 -15.78 -8.80 7.48
CA GLY A 135 -15.94 -8.06 8.73
C GLY A 135 -17.41 -7.72 9.03
N LEU A 136 -18.18 -7.28 8.05
CA LEU A 136 -19.61 -6.98 8.19
C LEU A 136 -20.39 -8.23 8.61
N LEU A 137 -20.13 -9.38 8.00
CA LEU A 137 -20.79 -10.63 8.31
C LEU A 137 -20.39 -11.14 9.70
N LEU A 138 -19.11 -11.07 10.06
CA LEU A 138 -18.61 -11.45 11.38
C LEU A 138 -19.15 -10.55 12.51
N ALA A 139 -19.28 -9.24 12.25
CA ALA A 139 -19.86 -8.29 13.20
C ALA A 139 -21.36 -8.47 13.39
N SER A 140 -22.07 -8.95 12.36
CA SER A 140 -23.51 -9.20 12.40
C SER A 140 -23.87 -10.51 13.10
N ARG A 141 -22.93 -11.45 13.14
CA ARG A 141 -23.11 -12.78 13.73
C ARG A 141 -21.87 -13.14 14.54
N ASP A 142 -22.04 -13.58 15.78
CA ASP A 142 -20.90 -13.95 16.63
C ASP A 142 -20.30 -15.31 16.24
N VAL A 143 -19.77 -15.38 15.01
CA VAL A 143 -19.14 -16.59 14.47
C VAL A 143 -17.88 -16.94 15.25
N VAL A 144 -17.10 -15.94 15.63
CA VAL A 144 -15.82 -16.14 16.34
C VAL A 144 -16.09 -16.69 17.75
N GLY A 145 -17.05 -16.11 18.47
CA GLY A 145 -17.48 -16.61 19.77
C GLY A 145 -18.05 -18.02 19.68
N GLY A 146 -18.87 -18.29 18.66
CA GLY A 146 -19.41 -19.64 18.41
C GLY A 146 -18.33 -20.68 18.16
N ILE A 147 -17.28 -20.35 17.38
CA ILE A 147 -16.13 -21.24 17.16
C ILE A 147 -15.39 -21.51 18.46
N GLY A 148 -15.15 -20.47 19.28
CA GLY A 148 -14.50 -20.61 20.58
C GLY A 148 -15.29 -21.51 21.51
N HIS A 149 -16.61 -21.30 21.59
CA HIS A 149 -17.52 -22.11 22.39
C HIS A 149 -17.53 -23.57 21.97
N MET A 150 -17.62 -23.85 20.66
CA MET A 150 -17.61 -25.23 20.15
C MET A 150 -16.29 -25.94 20.39
N LYS A 151 -15.15 -25.23 20.29
CA LYS A 151 -13.84 -25.82 20.66
C LYS A 151 -13.79 -26.22 22.13
N LYS A 152 -14.33 -25.39 23.03
CA LYS A 152 -14.41 -25.68 24.47
C LYS A 152 -15.29 -26.90 24.72
N LEU A 153 -16.52 -26.94 24.19
CA LEU A 153 -17.42 -28.08 24.31
C LEU A 153 -16.84 -29.36 23.71
N GLY A 154 -16.07 -29.24 22.63
CA GLY A 154 -15.37 -30.38 22.01
C GLY A 154 -14.32 -30.99 22.96
N ALA A 155 -13.54 -30.14 23.64
CA ALA A 155 -12.55 -30.57 24.62
C ALA A 155 -13.20 -31.22 25.86
N GLU A 156 -14.41 -30.78 26.22
CA GLU A 156 -15.19 -31.32 27.36
C GLU A 156 -16.01 -32.56 26.96
N GLY A 157 -16.04 -32.96 25.69
CA GLY A 157 -16.84 -34.07 25.17
C GLY A 157 -18.36 -33.78 25.10
N LEU A 158 -18.76 -32.51 25.30
CA LEU A 158 -20.16 -32.07 25.41
C LEU A 158 -20.74 -31.50 24.11
N ALA A 159 -19.99 -31.45 23.03
CA ALA A 159 -20.38 -30.77 21.80
C ALA A 159 -21.74 -31.25 21.24
N ARG A 160 -21.93 -32.56 21.12
CA ARG A 160 -23.19 -33.15 20.61
C ARG A 160 -24.41 -32.83 21.47
N GLU A 161 -24.24 -32.82 22.78
CA GLU A 161 -25.33 -32.58 23.73
C GLU A 161 -25.75 -31.10 23.76
N ARG A 162 -24.75 -30.20 23.67
CA ARG A 162 -24.93 -28.78 23.95
C ARG A 162 -25.16 -27.92 22.70
N VAL A 163 -24.72 -28.34 21.49
CA VAL A 163 -24.80 -27.52 20.28
C VAL A 163 -26.19 -26.95 20.01
N GLU A 164 -27.24 -27.77 20.13
CA GLU A 164 -28.62 -27.32 19.87
C GLU A 164 -29.16 -26.39 20.99
N LYS A 165 -28.76 -26.61 22.21
CA LYS A 165 -29.18 -25.77 23.33
C LYS A 165 -28.48 -24.43 23.34
N ASP A 166 -27.19 -24.41 22.95
CA ASP A 166 -26.33 -23.25 23.07
C ASP A 166 -26.31 -22.38 21.81
N LYS A 167 -26.83 -22.86 20.68
CA LYS A 167 -26.83 -22.08 19.41
C LYS A 167 -27.48 -20.70 19.53
N ALA A 168 -28.47 -20.56 20.39
CA ALA A 168 -29.16 -19.30 20.63
C ALA A 168 -28.25 -18.21 21.28
N LEU A 169 -27.16 -18.62 21.95
CA LEU A 169 -26.20 -17.70 22.54
C LEU A 169 -25.45 -16.88 21.46
N PHE A 170 -25.35 -17.42 20.24
CA PHE A 170 -24.63 -16.85 19.11
C PHE A 170 -25.59 -16.37 18.01
N GLY A 171 -26.85 -16.10 18.37
CA GLY A 171 -27.84 -15.52 17.48
C GLY A 171 -27.39 -14.14 17.01
N GLY A 172 -27.37 -13.94 15.68
CA GLY A 172 -27.00 -12.68 15.09
C GLY A 172 -28.18 -11.99 14.39
N ARG A 173 -27.84 -11.02 13.56
CA ARG A 173 -28.79 -10.26 12.73
C ARG A 173 -28.41 -10.41 11.27
N GLU A 174 -29.37 -10.33 10.38
CA GLU A 174 -29.12 -10.22 8.96
C GLU A 174 -28.63 -8.81 8.61
N ILE A 175 -27.76 -8.69 7.63
CA ILE A 175 -27.32 -7.40 7.10
C ILE A 175 -28.31 -6.84 6.09
N ALA A 176 -29.10 -7.68 5.44
CA ALA A 176 -30.17 -7.24 4.52
C ALA A 176 -31.13 -6.28 5.23
N GLY A 177 -31.50 -5.20 4.55
CA GLY A 177 -32.35 -4.13 5.08
C GLY A 177 -31.67 -3.26 6.15
N LYS A 178 -30.36 -3.37 6.35
CA LYS A 178 -29.57 -2.45 7.20
C LYS A 178 -28.92 -1.39 6.33
N THR A 179 -28.74 -0.21 6.90
CA THR A 179 -28.06 0.90 6.24
C THR A 179 -26.55 0.85 6.50
N LEU A 180 -25.77 0.91 5.42
CA LEU A 180 -24.31 1.04 5.47
C LEU A 180 -23.91 2.48 5.08
N GLY A 181 -23.30 3.21 5.99
CA GLY A 181 -22.65 4.48 5.68
C GLY A 181 -21.21 4.25 5.18
N VAL A 182 -20.86 4.81 4.01
CA VAL A 182 -19.53 4.69 3.42
C VAL A 182 -18.87 6.06 3.36
N ILE A 183 -17.87 6.28 4.21
CA ILE A 183 -17.10 7.53 4.21
C ILE A 183 -15.95 7.41 3.21
N GLY A 184 -16.09 8.07 2.05
CA GLY A 184 -15.12 8.05 0.95
C GLY A 184 -15.43 6.98 -0.12
N LEU A 185 -15.87 7.45 -1.29
CA LEU A 185 -16.26 6.63 -2.44
C LEU A 185 -15.12 6.47 -3.46
N GLY A 186 -13.88 6.24 -2.98
CA GLY A 186 -12.75 5.87 -3.81
C GLY A 186 -12.84 4.40 -4.29
N HIS A 187 -11.72 3.84 -4.79
CA HIS A 187 -11.68 2.47 -5.33
C HIS A 187 -12.25 1.40 -4.39
N ILE A 188 -11.97 1.51 -3.09
CA ILE A 188 -12.45 0.55 -2.09
C ILE A 188 -13.89 0.85 -1.71
N GLY A 189 -14.19 2.09 -1.32
CA GLY A 189 -15.52 2.46 -0.81
C GLY A 189 -16.61 2.26 -1.85
N SER A 190 -16.40 2.67 -3.10
CA SER A 190 -17.39 2.49 -4.18
C SER A 190 -17.64 1.02 -4.51
N SER A 191 -16.61 0.18 -4.50
CA SER A 191 -16.77 -1.26 -4.73
C SER A 191 -17.46 -1.96 -3.55
N THR A 192 -17.14 -1.55 -2.32
CA THR A 192 -17.80 -2.05 -1.10
C THR A 192 -19.29 -1.67 -1.07
N ALA A 193 -19.59 -0.41 -1.41
CA ALA A 193 -20.96 0.09 -1.51
C ALA A 193 -21.81 -0.78 -2.45
N ARG A 194 -21.32 -1.00 -3.66
CA ARG A 194 -22.00 -1.83 -4.67
C ARG A 194 -22.25 -3.26 -4.18
N ASP A 195 -21.26 -3.89 -3.60
CA ASP A 195 -21.41 -5.27 -3.13
C ASP A 195 -22.32 -5.36 -1.91
N ALA A 196 -22.36 -4.33 -1.04
CA ALA A 196 -23.29 -4.24 0.07
C ALA A 196 -24.75 -4.10 -0.41
N GLU A 197 -24.99 -3.28 -1.45
CA GLU A 197 -26.32 -3.19 -2.10
C GLU A 197 -26.76 -4.54 -2.67
N MET A 198 -25.86 -5.29 -3.31
CA MET A 198 -26.14 -6.63 -3.81
C MET A 198 -26.45 -7.64 -2.70
N LEU A 199 -25.96 -7.41 -1.49
CA LEU A 199 -26.30 -8.19 -0.29
C LEU A 199 -27.60 -7.71 0.39
N GLY A 200 -28.31 -6.75 -0.21
CA GLY A 200 -29.60 -6.26 0.28
C GLY A 200 -29.51 -5.17 1.34
N MET A 201 -28.37 -4.48 1.45
CA MET A 201 -28.23 -3.32 2.34
C MET A 201 -28.68 -2.04 1.62
N ASP A 202 -29.19 -1.07 2.40
CA ASP A 202 -29.29 0.31 1.94
C ASP A 202 -27.94 0.99 2.11
N VAL A 203 -27.44 1.70 1.10
CA VAL A 203 -26.12 2.34 1.18
C VAL A 203 -26.23 3.86 1.06
N CYS A 204 -25.52 4.58 1.92
CA CYS A 204 -25.34 6.03 1.83
C CYS A 204 -23.85 6.39 1.98
N GLY A 205 -23.40 7.50 1.29
CA GLY A 205 -22.01 7.93 1.28
C GLY A 205 -21.84 9.38 0.90
#